data_44ab3bae3ca86f5a6ea015cac16a06e3
#
_entry.id   44ab3bae3ca86f5a6ea015cac16a06e3
#
_cell.length_a   1.000
_cell.length_b   1.000
_cell.length_c   1.000
_cell.angle_alpha   90.00
_cell.angle_beta   90.00
_cell.angle_gamma   90.00
#
_symmetry.space_group_name_H-M   'P 1'
#
loop_
_entity.id
_entity.type
_entity.pdbx_description
1 polymer ?
#
loop_
_entity_poly.entity_id
_entity_poly.type
_entity_poly.pdbx_seq_one_letter_code
_entity_poly.pdbx_strand_id
1 'polypeptide(L)'
;ALADSAWLAAMKQEYDALLKNNTWELVVLPTNRKAVGCKWVFRVKENADGSVNKFKAKLVAKSFHQVQGFDFHETFSPVIKPVTIRIVLTLALSHGWELFQLDVNNAFLNGLLEESVYMTQPPGFENAHKTLVYKLNKALYGLKQAP
;
A
#
# COMPACT_ATOMS: atom_id res chain seq x y z
N ALA A 1 6.31 17.12 -8.03
CA ALA A 1 6.02 15.79 -8.60
C ALA A 1 5.00 15.89 -9.74
N LEU A 2 3.85 16.56 -9.56
CA LEU A 2 2.82 16.68 -10.62
C LEU A 2 3.29 17.44 -11.87
N ALA A 3 4.25 18.35 -11.72
CA ALA A 3 4.85 19.10 -12.84
C ALA A 3 5.99 18.35 -13.53
N ASP A 4 6.45 17.23 -12.98
CA ASP A 4 7.53 16.41 -13.52
C ASP A 4 6.94 15.17 -14.19
N SER A 5 7.27 14.96 -15.46
CA SER A 5 6.69 13.89 -16.29
C SER A 5 7.03 12.49 -15.78
N ALA A 6 8.24 12.27 -15.26
CA ALA A 6 8.69 10.98 -14.77
C ALA A 6 7.94 10.58 -13.45
N TRP A 7 7.78 11.54 -12.55
CA TRP A 7 6.98 11.33 -11.35
C TRP A 7 5.50 11.17 -11.64
N LEU A 8 4.95 11.96 -12.57
CA LEU A 8 3.56 11.83 -12.98
C LEU A 8 3.27 10.45 -13.59
N ALA A 9 4.20 9.94 -14.44
CA ALA A 9 4.08 8.60 -15.01
C ALA A 9 4.10 7.51 -13.92
N ALA A 10 5.00 7.63 -12.93
CA ALA A 10 5.07 6.70 -11.82
C ALA A 10 3.79 6.73 -10.94
N MET A 11 3.23 7.93 -10.69
CA MET A 11 1.96 8.08 -9.97
C MET A 11 0.80 7.46 -10.72
N LYS A 12 0.69 7.69 -12.03
CA LYS A 12 -0.33 7.08 -12.89
C LYS A 12 -0.25 5.57 -12.87
N GLN A 13 0.96 5.01 -13.01
CA GLN A 13 1.16 3.55 -12.98
C GLN A 13 0.65 2.93 -11.67
N GLU A 14 0.93 3.55 -10.53
CA GLU A 14 0.42 3.08 -9.22
C GLU A 14 -1.09 3.23 -9.13
N TYR A 15 -1.64 4.38 -9.53
CA TYR A 15 -3.07 4.65 -9.49
C TYR A 15 -3.88 3.69 -10.36
N ASP A 16 -3.42 3.44 -11.59
CA ASP A 16 -4.06 2.51 -12.52
C ASP A 16 -4.02 1.07 -12.00
N ALA A 17 -2.91 0.68 -11.34
CA ALA A 17 -2.81 -0.62 -10.69
C ALA A 17 -3.82 -0.78 -9.55
N LEU A 18 -4.03 0.27 -8.74
CA LEU A 18 -5.01 0.29 -7.65
C LEU A 18 -6.44 0.20 -8.20
N LEU A 19 -6.76 0.92 -9.28
CA LEU A 19 -8.06 0.83 -9.95
C LEU A 19 -8.30 -0.56 -10.53
N LYS A 20 -7.32 -1.11 -11.26
CA LYS A 20 -7.42 -2.45 -11.86
C LYS A 20 -7.67 -3.55 -10.82
N ASN A 21 -7.15 -3.37 -9.61
CA ASN A 21 -7.35 -4.29 -8.50
C ASN A 21 -8.66 -4.07 -7.74
N ASN A 22 -9.53 -3.15 -8.16
CA ASN A 22 -10.75 -2.78 -7.44
C ASN A 22 -10.49 -2.46 -5.96
N THR A 23 -9.43 -1.68 -5.70
CA THR A 23 -8.98 -1.37 -4.33
C THR A 23 -10.01 -0.57 -3.55
N TRP A 24 -10.83 0.23 -4.23
CA TRP A 24 -11.85 1.10 -3.64
C TRP A 24 -13.05 1.34 -4.56
N GLU A 25 -14.08 1.92 -3.96
CA GLU A 25 -15.23 2.51 -4.66
C GLU A 25 -15.45 3.96 -4.21
N LEU A 26 -15.99 4.82 -5.10
CA LEU A 26 -16.35 6.20 -4.76
C LEU A 26 -17.73 6.22 -4.10
N VAL A 27 -17.80 6.79 -2.89
CA VAL A 27 -19.02 6.87 -2.09
C VAL A 27 -19.16 8.22 -1.40
N VAL A 28 -20.37 8.52 -0.97
CA VAL A 28 -20.62 9.62 -0.03
C VAL A 28 -20.15 9.19 1.35
N LEU A 29 -19.39 10.06 2.04
CA LEU A 29 -18.93 9.76 3.39
C LEU A 29 -20.14 9.70 4.35
N PRO A 30 -20.35 8.59 5.08
CA PRO A 30 -21.41 8.51 6.09
C PRO A 30 -21.20 9.56 7.20
N THR A 31 -22.29 10.07 7.74
CA THR A 31 -22.28 11.19 8.72
C THR A 31 -21.54 10.88 10.02
N ASN A 32 -21.46 9.59 10.39
CA ASN A 32 -20.79 9.10 11.60
C ASN A 32 -19.36 8.61 11.35
N ARG A 33 -18.79 8.84 10.16
CA ARG A 33 -17.45 8.36 9.78
C ARG A 33 -16.53 9.53 9.43
N LYS A 34 -15.23 9.30 9.56
CA LYS A 34 -14.20 10.25 9.17
C LYS A 34 -13.27 9.59 8.15
N ALA A 35 -12.99 10.31 7.07
CA ALA A 35 -12.07 9.79 6.06
C ALA A 35 -10.60 9.89 6.53
N VAL A 36 -9.87 8.82 6.35
CA VAL A 36 -8.42 8.75 6.54
C VAL A 36 -7.75 9.51 5.40
N GLY A 37 -6.79 10.36 5.69
CA GLY A 37 -6.00 11.03 4.66
C GLY A 37 -5.06 10.07 3.94
N CYS A 38 -4.57 10.47 2.77
CA CYS A 38 -3.51 9.76 2.07
C CYS A 38 -2.38 10.70 1.64
N LYS A 39 -1.28 10.12 1.19
CA LYS A 39 -0.14 10.84 0.61
C LYS A 39 0.59 9.98 -0.41
N TRP A 40 1.26 10.64 -1.35
CA TRP A 40 2.22 10.00 -2.22
C TRP A 40 3.59 9.89 -1.54
N VAL A 41 4.21 8.73 -1.67
CA VAL A 41 5.59 8.48 -1.25
C VAL A 41 6.40 8.16 -2.50
N PHE A 42 7.50 8.88 -2.67
CA PHE A 42 8.35 8.80 -3.85
C PHE A 42 9.69 8.16 -3.52
N ARG A 43 10.17 7.31 -4.42
CA ARG A 43 11.49 6.69 -4.31
C ARG A 43 12.12 6.56 -5.69
N VAL A 44 13.37 7.00 -5.82
CA VAL A 44 14.21 6.68 -6.96
C VAL A 44 14.89 5.33 -6.70
N LYS A 45 14.85 4.45 -7.67
CA LYS A 45 15.69 3.24 -7.70
C LYS A 45 16.87 3.52 -8.62
N GLU A 46 18.05 3.24 -8.12
CA GLU A 46 19.32 3.42 -8.85
C GLU A 46 19.91 2.06 -9.23
N ASN A 47 20.64 2.01 -10.31
CA ASN A 47 21.48 0.90 -10.71
C ASN A 47 22.77 0.90 -9.86
N ALA A 48 23.57 -0.16 -9.97
CA ALA A 48 24.84 -0.29 -9.26
C ALA A 48 25.88 0.79 -9.66
N ASP A 49 25.73 1.39 -10.85
CA ASP A 49 26.57 2.46 -11.37
C ASP A 49 26.12 3.87 -10.95
N GLY A 50 25.05 3.96 -10.13
CA GLY A 50 24.45 5.22 -9.68
C GLY A 50 23.49 5.87 -10.67
N SER A 51 23.29 5.31 -11.86
CA SER A 51 22.28 5.80 -12.81
C SER A 51 20.87 5.51 -12.31
N VAL A 52 19.92 6.39 -12.69
CA VAL A 52 18.50 6.19 -12.32
C VAL A 52 17.93 5.01 -13.10
N ASN A 53 17.53 3.98 -12.37
CA ASN A 53 16.84 2.82 -12.94
C ASN A 53 15.35 3.11 -13.12
N LYS A 54 14.67 3.55 -12.06
CA LYS A 54 13.21 3.73 -12.05
C LYS A 54 12.75 4.72 -11.00
N PHE A 55 11.81 5.58 -11.37
CA PHE A 55 10.99 6.36 -10.44
C PHE A 55 9.85 5.49 -9.92
N LYS A 56 9.64 5.46 -8.61
CA LYS A 56 8.57 4.72 -7.99
C LYS A 56 7.74 5.63 -7.09
N ALA A 57 6.44 5.71 -7.36
CA ALA A 57 5.47 6.36 -6.49
C ALA A 57 4.60 5.29 -5.83
N LYS A 58 4.23 5.50 -4.56
CA LYS A 58 3.27 4.69 -3.84
C LYS A 58 2.24 5.58 -3.16
N LEU A 59 0.97 5.19 -3.28
CA LEU A 59 -0.10 5.80 -2.51
C LEU A 59 -0.16 5.15 -1.12
N VAL A 60 -0.12 5.97 -0.08
CA VAL A 60 -0.03 5.51 1.32
C VAL A 60 -1.10 6.18 2.15
N ALA A 61 -1.90 5.39 2.86
CA ALA A 61 -2.87 5.89 3.83
C ALA A 61 -2.16 6.43 5.08
N LYS A 62 -2.73 7.47 5.69
CA LYS A 62 -2.21 8.05 6.94
C LYS A 62 -2.83 7.32 8.13
N SER A 63 -2.23 6.20 8.57
CA SER A 63 -2.74 5.34 9.64
C SER A 63 -3.01 6.04 10.97
N PHE A 64 -2.32 7.15 11.24
CA PHE A 64 -2.55 7.94 12.45
C PHE A 64 -3.91 8.67 12.46
N HIS A 65 -4.63 8.69 11.33
CA HIS A 65 -6.03 9.16 11.27
C HIS A 65 -7.03 8.05 11.59
N GLN A 66 -6.61 6.77 11.60
CA GLN A 66 -7.50 5.64 11.87
C GLN A 66 -7.91 5.61 13.34
N VAL A 67 -9.19 5.36 13.58
CA VAL A 67 -9.79 5.26 14.91
C VAL A 67 -10.04 3.79 15.23
N GLN A 68 -9.49 3.32 16.38
CA GLN A 68 -9.71 1.95 16.86
C GLN A 68 -11.20 1.71 17.16
N GLY A 69 -11.68 0.51 16.82
CA GLY A 69 -13.09 0.14 16.95
C GLY A 69 -13.98 0.57 15.79
N PHE A 70 -13.47 1.44 14.88
CA PHE A 70 -14.17 1.90 13.67
C PHE A 70 -13.42 1.54 12.39
N ASP A 71 -12.15 1.94 12.29
CA ASP A 71 -11.34 1.75 11.08
C ASP A 71 -10.44 0.52 11.18
N PHE A 72 -10.18 0.01 12.37
CA PHE A 72 -9.47 -1.24 12.64
C PHE A 72 -9.83 -1.74 14.05
N HIS A 73 -9.76 -3.05 14.27
CA HIS A 73 -9.97 -3.66 15.59
C HIS A 73 -8.64 -4.02 16.23
N GLU A 74 -8.11 -5.19 15.93
CA GLU A 74 -6.80 -5.62 16.38
C GLU A 74 -5.88 -5.77 15.18
N THR A 75 -4.63 -5.33 15.36
CA THR A 75 -3.63 -5.45 14.31
C THR A 75 -2.44 -6.19 14.89
N PHE A 76 -2.27 -7.43 14.48
CA PHE A 76 -1.11 -8.23 14.80
C PHE A 76 -0.34 -8.53 13.52
N SER A 77 0.92 -8.12 13.49
CA SER A 77 1.85 -8.52 12.44
C SER A 77 2.96 -9.36 13.07
N PRO A 78 3.08 -10.64 12.71
CA PRO A 78 4.18 -11.46 13.21
C PRO A 78 5.50 -10.95 12.64
N VAL A 79 6.36 -10.45 13.52
CA VAL A 79 7.72 -10.06 13.13
C VAL A 79 8.64 -11.26 13.26
N ILE A 80 9.09 -11.78 12.14
CA ILE A 80 10.08 -12.88 12.12
C ILE A 80 11.44 -12.31 12.54
N LYS A 81 12.00 -12.89 13.61
CA LYS A 81 13.34 -12.51 14.08
C LYS A 81 14.40 -12.95 13.05
N PRO A 82 15.44 -12.14 12.78
CA PRO A 82 16.52 -12.50 11.86
C PRO A 82 17.20 -13.84 12.20
N VAL A 83 17.26 -14.20 13.47
CA VAL A 83 17.79 -15.50 13.94
C VAL A 83 16.96 -16.65 13.37
N THR A 84 15.64 -16.57 13.40
CA THR A 84 14.75 -17.61 12.84
C THR A 84 15.00 -17.82 11.35
N ILE A 85 15.13 -16.71 10.58
CA ILE A 85 15.44 -16.79 9.15
C ILE A 85 16.78 -17.51 8.92
N ARG A 86 17.83 -17.16 9.69
CA ARG A 86 19.16 -17.79 9.59
C ARG A 86 19.11 -19.28 9.91
N ILE A 87 18.39 -19.68 10.96
CA ILE A 87 18.23 -21.10 11.32
C ILE A 87 17.55 -21.86 10.20
N VAL A 88 16.44 -21.36 9.65
CA VAL A 88 15.71 -22.03 8.56
C VAL A 88 16.59 -22.15 7.32
N LEU A 89 17.32 -21.09 6.93
CA LEU A 89 18.25 -21.15 5.80
C LEU A 89 19.40 -22.14 6.02
N THR A 90 19.95 -22.20 7.24
CA THR A 90 21.01 -23.16 7.57
C THR A 90 20.49 -24.60 7.46
N LEU A 91 19.30 -24.89 7.97
CA LEU A 91 18.67 -26.20 7.82
C LEU A 91 18.40 -26.55 6.36
N ALA A 92 17.89 -25.60 5.57
CA ALA A 92 17.65 -25.80 4.15
C ALA A 92 18.94 -26.17 3.40
N LEU A 93 20.02 -25.45 3.67
CA LEU A 93 21.35 -25.75 3.08
C LEU A 93 21.87 -27.12 3.54
N SER A 94 21.75 -27.46 4.84
CA SER A 94 22.22 -28.73 5.40
C SER A 94 21.48 -29.95 4.83
N HIS A 95 20.21 -29.77 4.45
CA HIS A 95 19.37 -30.82 3.90
C HIS A 95 19.28 -30.79 2.37
N GLY A 96 19.99 -29.88 1.71
CA GLY A 96 19.95 -29.71 0.26
C GLY A 96 18.61 -29.31 -0.30
N TRP A 97 17.81 -28.54 0.46
CA TRP A 97 16.52 -28.04 -0.01
C TRP A 97 16.72 -26.95 -1.06
N GLU A 98 15.88 -26.97 -2.07
CA GLU A 98 15.85 -25.89 -3.06
C GLU A 98 15.28 -24.61 -2.44
N LEU A 99 15.91 -23.46 -2.73
CA LEU A 99 15.49 -22.15 -2.26
C LEU A 99 14.99 -21.32 -3.44
N PHE A 100 13.76 -20.83 -3.34
CA PHE A 100 13.15 -19.98 -4.36
C PHE A 100 12.86 -18.60 -3.77
N GLN A 101 13.21 -17.56 -4.52
CA GLN A 101 12.80 -16.20 -4.20
C GLN A 101 11.54 -15.87 -4.98
N LEU A 102 10.47 -15.51 -4.26
CA LEU A 102 9.22 -15.05 -4.84
C LEU A 102 9.03 -13.56 -4.49
N ASP A 103 8.72 -12.75 -5.49
CA ASP A 103 8.27 -11.36 -5.31
C ASP A 103 6.81 -11.25 -5.74
N VAL A 104 5.95 -10.94 -4.79
CA VAL A 104 4.51 -10.75 -5.05
C VAL A 104 4.25 -9.28 -5.27
N ASN A 105 3.93 -8.92 -6.51
CA ASN A 105 3.55 -7.56 -6.82
C ASN A 105 2.29 -7.14 -6.05
N ASN A 106 2.41 -6.03 -5.32
CA ASN A 106 1.31 -5.46 -4.56
C ASN A 106 0.62 -6.47 -3.62
N ALA A 107 1.40 -7.26 -2.85
CA ALA A 107 0.91 -8.32 -1.97
C ALA A 107 -0.26 -7.87 -1.07
N PHE A 108 -0.23 -6.64 -0.55
CA PHE A 108 -1.29 -6.08 0.30
C PHE A 108 -2.62 -5.89 -0.42
N LEU A 109 -2.63 -5.69 -1.74
CA LEU A 109 -3.85 -5.51 -2.53
C LEU A 109 -4.63 -6.82 -2.73
N ASN A 110 -4.12 -7.95 -2.24
CA ASN A 110 -4.83 -9.22 -2.24
C ASN A 110 -5.67 -9.44 -0.97
N GLY A 111 -5.38 -8.68 0.11
CA GLY A 111 -6.14 -8.74 1.35
C GLY A 111 -7.45 -7.95 1.24
N LEU A 112 -8.58 -8.59 1.46
CA LEU A 112 -9.88 -7.92 1.62
C LEU A 112 -9.91 -7.25 2.99
N LEU A 113 -10.49 -6.06 3.05
CA LEU A 113 -10.77 -5.38 4.31
C LEU A 113 -12.15 -5.82 4.82
N GLU A 114 -12.20 -6.28 6.06
CA GLU A 114 -13.46 -6.59 6.75
C GLU A 114 -14.10 -5.31 7.30
N GLU A 115 -13.26 -4.34 7.68
CA GLU A 115 -13.72 -3.07 8.21
C GLU A 115 -14.02 -2.06 7.10
N SER A 116 -15.01 -1.21 7.33
CA SER A 116 -15.33 -0.10 6.44
C SER A 116 -14.38 1.07 6.66
N VAL A 117 -13.31 1.15 5.87
CA VAL A 117 -12.35 2.26 5.92
C VAL A 117 -12.64 3.24 4.78
N TYR A 118 -12.75 4.53 5.13
CA TYR A 118 -12.96 5.61 4.15
C TYR A 118 -11.69 6.44 4.04
N MET A 119 -11.27 6.75 2.81
CA MET A 119 -10.05 7.50 2.52
C MET A 119 -10.36 8.70 1.61
N THR A 120 -9.70 9.82 1.85
CA THR A 120 -9.77 10.97 0.95
C THR A 120 -9.22 10.64 -0.42
N GLN A 121 -9.70 11.29 -1.45
CA GLN A 121 -9.15 11.13 -2.80
C GLN A 121 -7.68 11.55 -2.85
N PRO A 122 -6.82 10.83 -3.63
CA PRO A 122 -5.39 11.14 -3.71
C PRO A 122 -5.13 12.48 -4.39
N PRO A 123 -4.23 13.30 -3.84
CA PRO A 123 -3.85 14.57 -4.46
C PRO A 123 -3.38 14.40 -5.91
N GLY A 124 -3.99 15.17 -6.82
CA GLY A 124 -3.71 15.14 -8.26
C GLY A 124 -4.47 14.07 -9.06
N PHE A 125 -5.32 13.28 -8.41
CA PHE A 125 -6.20 12.26 -9.01
C PHE A 125 -7.61 12.34 -8.47
N GLU A 126 -8.01 13.55 -8.05
CA GLU A 126 -9.36 13.77 -7.55
C GLU A 126 -10.39 13.70 -8.67
N ASN A 127 -11.52 13.10 -8.40
CA ASN A 127 -12.70 13.11 -9.28
C ASN A 127 -13.31 14.51 -9.32
N ALA A 128 -14.14 14.80 -10.33
CA ALA A 128 -14.93 16.02 -10.44
C ALA A 128 -15.78 16.29 -9.18
N HIS A 129 -16.28 15.22 -8.54
CA HIS A 129 -17.02 15.28 -7.28
C HIS A 129 -16.08 15.18 -6.07
N LYS A 130 -15.45 16.28 -5.69
CA LYS A 130 -14.46 16.34 -4.59
C LYS A 130 -15.02 16.01 -3.20
N THR A 131 -16.34 16.02 -3.05
CA THR A 131 -17.04 15.66 -1.80
C THR A 131 -17.10 14.15 -1.56
N LEU A 132 -16.89 13.33 -2.61
CA LEU A 132 -16.85 11.90 -2.49
C LEU A 132 -15.52 11.43 -1.90
N VAL A 133 -15.57 10.28 -1.23
CA VAL A 133 -14.40 9.60 -0.65
C VAL A 133 -14.29 8.20 -1.22
N TYR A 134 -13.14 7.58 -1.06
CA TYR A 134 -12.93 6.17 -1.38
C TYR A 134 -13.28 5.31 -0.17
N LYS A 135 -14.23 4.40 -0.33
CA LYS A 135 -14.41 3.26 0.57
C LYS A 135 -13.45 2.17 0.10
N LEU A 136 -12.54 1.77 0.97
CA LEU A 136 -11.52 0.77 0.64
C LEU A 136 -12.12 -0.63 0.71
N ASN A 137 -11.93 -1.41 -0.35
CA ASN A 137 -12.31 -2.81 -0.44
C ASN A 137 -11.12 -3.73 -0.11
N LYS A 138 -9.89 -3.21 -0.31
CA LYS A 138 -8.65 -3.95 -0.09
C LYS A 138 -7.66 -3.15 0.73
N ALA A 139 -6.75 -3.85 1.40
CA ALA A 139 -5.71 -3.21 2.17
C ALA A 139 -4.81 -2.33 1.30
N LEU A 140 -4.45 -1.16 1.80
CA LEU A 140 -3.56 -0.20 1.17
C LEU A 140 -2.35 0.03 2.07
N TYR A 141 -1.20 0.34 1.46
CA TYR A 141 -0.02 0.71 2.23
C TYR A 141 -0.32 1.80 3.25
N GLY A 142 0.21 1.63 4.46
CA GLY A 142 0.07 2.59 5.56
C GLY A 142 -1.17 2.42 6.40
N LEU A 143 -2.10 1.51 6.10
CA LEU A 143 -3.14 1.12 7.03
C LEU A 143 -2.56 0.29 8.18
N LYS A 144 -3.14 0.38 9.38
CA LYS A 144 -2.68 -0.39 10.55
C LYS A 144 -2.87 -1.89 10.39
N GLN A 145 -3.89 -2.32 9.66
CA GLN A 145 -4.16 -3.72 9.34
C GLN A 145 -3.41 -4.24 8.10
N ALA A 146 -2.67 -3.39 7.42
CA ALA A 146 -1.75 -3.80 6.37
C ALA A 146 -0.35 -3.90 6.99
N PRO A 147 0.15 -5.09 7.29
CA PRO A 147 1.48 -5.29 7.90
C PRO A 147 2.63 -4.98 6.95
#